data_a06bd30958cfd9ab96b627e135898d5b
#
_entry.id   a06bd30958cfd9ab96b627e135898d5b
#
_cell.length_a   1.000
_cell.length_b   1.000
_cell.length_c   1.000
_cell.angle_alpha   90.00
_cell.angle_beta   90.00
_cell.angle_gamma   90.00
#
_symmetry.space_group_name_H-M   'P 1'
#
loop_
_entity.id
_entity.type
_entity.pdbx_description
1 polymer ?
#
loop_
_entity_poly.entity_id
_entity_poly.type
_entity_poly.pdbx_seq_one_letter_code
_entity_poly.pdbx_strand_id
1 'polypeptide(L)'
;MTQVYMIANLKIEDAETYRKYEKGFFPILKKHGGTFITYDDTISHLEGSTPVEGRVVIWTFPSEEAARGWFDDADYQALSEFRRAGAPLTSLTMVKGLPPRD
;
A
#
# COMPACT_ATOMS: atom_id res chain seq x y z
N MET A 1 3.40 19.78 -7.43
CA MET A 1 3.87 18.57 -6.71
C MET A 1 3.55 17.35 -7.54
N THR A 2 4.41 16.36 -7.48
CA THR A 2 4.24 15.13 -8.23
C THR A 2 3.54 14.08 -7.36
N GLN A 3 2.40 13.59 -7.84
CA GLN A 3 1.68 12.50 -7.20
C GLN A 3 2.55 11.24 -7.20
N VAL A 4 2.45 10.43 -6.16
CA VAL A 4 3.14 9.15 -6.12
C VAL A 4 2.12 8.01 -5.95
N TYR A 5 2.48 6.85 -6.49
CA TYR A 5 1.69 5.63 -6.39
C TYR A 5 2.40 4.68 -5.45
N MET A 6 1.64 4.10 -4.52
CA MET A 6 2.15 3.08 -3.62
C MET A 6 1.61 1.74 -4.09
N ILE A 7 2.50 0.77 -4.23
CA ILE A 7 2.13 -0.56 -4.67
C ILE A 7 2.63 -1.55 -3.63
N ALA A 8 1.71 -2.25 -2.99
CA ALA A 8 2.04 -3.29 -2.03
C ALA A 8 1.67 -4.65 -2.57
N ASN A 9 2.58 -5.59 -2.44
CA ASN A 9 2.30 -6.99 -2.73
C ASN A 9 2.47 -7.78 -1.43
N LEU A 10 1.43 -8.49 -1.02
CA LEU A 10 1.45 -9.21 0.24
C LEU A 10 0.67 -10.52 0.15
N LYS A 11 0.95 -11.41 1.08
CA LYS A 11 0.29 -12.70 1.17
C LYS A 11 -0.46 -12.75 2.49
N ILE A 12 -1.79 -12.86 2.43
CA ILE A 12 -2.60 -12.90 3.64
C ILE A 12 -2.58 -14.33 4.17
N GLU A 13 -1.91 -14.51 5.31
CA GLU A 13 -1.78 -15.81 5.97
C GLU A 13 -2.75 -15.95 7.14
N ASP A 14 -3.11 -14.83 7.78
CA ASP A 14 -4.07 -14.79 8.86
C ASP A 14 -5.04 -13.63 8.59
N ALA A 15 -6.16 -13.94 7.97
CA ALA A 15 -7.14 -12.94 7.54
C ALA A 15 -7.73 -12.15 8.72
N GLU A 16 -7.90 -12.80 9.86
CA GLU A 16 -8.47 -12.14 11.04
C GLU A 16 -7.53 -11.06 11.57
N THR A 17 -6.25 -11.36 11.67
CA THR A 17 -5.24 -10.41 12.11
C THR A 17 -5.07 -9.29 11.09
N TYR A 18 -5.04 -9.63 9.80
CA TYR A 18 -4.91 -8.64 8.73
C TYR A 18 -6.10 -7.68 8.70
N ARG A 19 -7.29 -8.16 9.05
CA ARG A 19 -8.49 -7.30 9.08
C ARG A 19 -8.33 -6.15 10.07
N LYS A 20 -7.60 -6.36 11.15
CA LYS A 20 -7.30 -5.28 12.11
C LYS A 20 -6.49 -4.18 11.45
N TYR A 21 -5.55 -4.56 10.59
CA TYR A 21 -4.79 -3.61 9.79
C TYR A 21 -5.70 -2.85 8.83
N GLU A 22 -6.56 -3.56 8.11
CA GLU A 22 -7.46 -2.94 7.15
C GLU A 22 -8.37 -1.90 7.79
N LYS A 23 -8.91 -2.21 8.96
CA LYS A 23 -9.82 -1.29 9.67
C LYS A 23 -9.16 0.02 10.04
N GLY A 24 -7.88 0.01 10.36
CA GLY A 24 -7.16 1.22 10.75
C GLY A 24 -6.47 1.93 9.60
N PHE A 25 -6.39 1.29 8.43
CA PHE A 25 -5.64 1.82 7.29
C PHE A 25 -6.22 3.12 6.72
N PHE A 26 -7.53 3.16 6.48
CA PHE A 26 -8.14 4.29 5.79
C PHE A 26 -8.07 5.61 6.55
N PRO A 27 -8.32 5.65 7.87
CA PRO A 27 -8.19 6.91 8.59
C PRO A 27 -6.78 7.51 8.53
N ILE A 28 -5.76 6.67 8.61
CA ILE A 28 -4.37 7.15 8.55
C ILE A 28 -4.00 7.57 7.13
N LEU A 29 -4.47 6.81 6.13
CA LEU A 29 -4.30 7.17 4.73
C LEU A 29 -4.88 8.56 4.47
N LYS A 30 -6.10 8.80 4.92
CA LYS A 30 -6.81 10.06 4.73
C LYS A 30 -6.09 11.20 5.45
N LYS A 31 -5.55 10.95 6.64
CA LYS A 31 -4.81 11.93 7.42
C LYS A 31 -3.65 12.53 6.61
N HIS A 32 -3.02 11.74 5.76
CA HIS A 32 -1.88 12.17 4.94
C HIS A 32 -2.28 12.51 3.50
N GLY A 33 -3.56 12.66 3.24
CA GLY A 33 -4.05 13.05 1.91
C GLY A 33 -4.04 11.96 0.88
N GLY A 34 -3.95 10.70 1.31
CA GLY A 34 -3.91 9.58 0.41
C GLY A 34 -5.27 9.23 -0.18
N THR A 35 -5.25 8.61 -1.35
CA THR A 35 -6.44 8.15 -2.05
C THR A 35 -6.28 6.67 -2.41
N PHE A 36 -7.22 5.86 -1.94
CA PHE A 36 -7.19 4.43 -2.26
C PHE A 36 -7.64 4.21 -3.70
N ILE A 37 -6.91 3.37 -4.43
CA ILE A 37 -7.23 3.08 -5.84
C ILE A 37 -7.89 1.71 -5.95
N THR A 38 -7.18 0.63 -5.57
CA THR A 38 -7.71 -0.72 -5.74
C THR A 38 -6.91 -1.76 -4.95
N TYR A 39 -7.51 -2.92 -4.79
CA TYR A 39 -6.77 -4.12 -4.44
C TYR A 39 -7.31 -5.29 -5.25
N ASP A 40 -6.47 -6.28 -5.51
CA ASP A 40 -6.86 -7.45 -6.29
C ASP A 40 -6.17 -8.71 -5.73
N ASP A 41 -6.96 -9.73 -5.47
CA ASP A 41 -6.49 -11.03 -4.98
C ASP A 41 -6.35 -12.05 -6.11
N THR A 42 -6.80 -11.70 -7.32
CA THR A 42 -6.85 -12.62 -8.46
C THR A 42 -6.07 -12.06 -9.64
N ILE A 43 -4.83 -11.62 -9.37
CA ILE A 43 -3.98 -10.96 -10.37
C ILE A 43 -3.69 -11.91 -11.53
N SER A 44 -3.68 -11.36 -12.75
CA SER A 44 -3.37 -12.11 -13.96
C SER A 44 -1.91 -11.85 -14.34
N HIS A 45 -1.14 -12.92 -14.47
CA HIS A 45 0.24 -12.83 -14.95
C HIS A 45 0.24 -12.97 -16.46
N LEU A 46 0.65 -11.91 -17.16
CA LEU A 46 0.60 -11.91 -18.63
C LEU A 46 1.91 -12.29 -19.28
N GLU A 47 3.02 -11.94 -18.65
CA GLU A 47 4.34 -12.19 -19.23
C GLU A 47 5.42 -12.04 -18.16
N GLY A 48 6.53 -12.73 -18.35
CA GLY A 48 7.67 -12.67 -17.43
C GLY A 48 7.85 -13.96 -16.67
N SER A 49 9.05 -14.20 -16.15
CA SER A 49 9.41 -15.45 -15.50
C SER A 49 9.02 -15.53 -14.02
N THR A 50 8.68 -14.39 -13.40
CA THR A 50 8.37 -14.37 -11.97
C THR A 50 6.97 -13.79 -11.76
N PRO A 51 5.94 -14.65 -11.68
CA PRO A 51 4.58 -14.19 -11.41
C PRO A 51 4.48 -13.51 -10.04
N VAL A 52 3.67 -12.45 -9.98
CA VAL A 52 3.32 -11.81 -8.71
C VAL A 52 2.20 -12.63 -8.09
N GLU A 53 2.34 -12.97 -6.82
CA GLU A 53 1.37 -13.79 -6.10
C GLU A 53 0.75 -13.01 -4.94
N GLY A 54 -0.43 -13.47 -4.48
CA GLY A 54 -1.11 -12.86 -3.36
C GLY A 54 -1.90 -11.63 -3.75
N ARG A 55 -2.03 -10.71 -2.81
CA ARG A 55 -2.80 -9.47 -3.03
C ARG A 55 -1.88 -8.35 -3.48
N VAL A 56 -2.34 -7.58 -4.48
CA VAL A 56 -1.72 -6.31 -4.84
C VAL A 56 -2.66 -5.19 -4.42
N VAL A 57 -2.13 -4.19 -3.72
CA VAL A 57 -2.89 -3.02 -3.27
C VAL A 57 -2.24 -1.78 -3.87
N ILE A 58 -3.04 -0.87 -4.40
CA ILE A 58 -2.54 0.36 -5.01
C ILE A 58 -3.27 1.56 -4.42
N TRP A 59 -2.51 2.57 -3.98
CA TRP A 59 -3.06 3.84 -3.51
C TRP A 59 -2.09 4.96 -3.87
N THR A 60 -2.53 6.21 -3.69
CA THR A 60 -1.72 7.36 -4.06
C THR A 60 -1.61 8.36 -2.92
N PHE A 61 -0.56 9.21 -3.01
CA PHE A 61 -0.43 10.39 -2.18
C PHE A 61 -0.16 11.59 -3.09
N PRO A 62 -0.49 12.81 -2.64
CA PRO A 62 -0.29 14.00 -3.48
C PRO A 62 1.19 14.33 -3.70
N SER A 63 2.09 13.79 -2.90
CA SER A 63 3.52 14.03 -3.03
C SER A 63 4.33 12.91 -2.38
N GLU A 64 5.61 12.84 -2.70
CA GLU A 64 6.52 11.90 -2.04
C GLU A 64 6.62 12.23 -0.54
N GLU A 65 6.63 13.51 -0.21
CA GLU A 65 6.71 13.96 1.18
C GLU A 65 5.52 13.43 1.99
N ALA A 66 4.31 13.51 1.44
CA ALA A 66 3.10 12.99 2.09
C ALA A 66 3.20 11.47 2.28
N ALA A 67 3.69 10.76 1.29
CA ALA A 67 3.86 9.30 1.36
C ALA A 67 4.86 8.91 2.45
N ARG A 68 5.98 9.61 2.52
CA ARG A 68 6.99 9.34 3.56
C ARG A 68 6.47 9.69 4.95
N GLY A 69 5.72 10.79 5.08
CA GLY A 69 5.08 11.17 6.33
C GLY A 69 4.09 10.12 6.81
N TRP A 70 3.34 9.53 5.89
CA TRP A 70 2.43 8.43 6.19
C TRP A 70 3.21 7.20 6.69
N PHE A 71 4.25 6.81 5.99
CA PHE A 71 5.03 5.62 6.35
C PHE A 71 5.70 5.79 7.72
N ASP A 72 6.21 6.99 8.00
CA ASP A 72 6.92 7.27 9.25
C ASP A 72 5.98 7.64 10.40
N ASP A 73 4.67 7.75 10.14
CA ASP A 73 3.68 8.07 11.17
C ASP A 73 3.66 6.95 12.23
N ALA A 74 3.81 7.34 13.50
CA ALA A 74 3.86 6.38 14.60
C ALA A 74 2.59 5.51 14.66
N ASP A 75 1.44 6.09 14.35
CA ASP A 75 0.17 5.36 14.34
C ASP A 75 0.15 4.34 13.20
N TYR A 76 0.70 4.69 12.03
CA TYR A 76 0.80 3.75 10.93
C TYR A 76 1.77 2.61 11.28
N GLN A 77 2.93 2.93 11.85
CA GLN A 77 3.91 1.90 12.20
C GLN A 77 3.34 0.94 13.25
N ALA A 78 2.60 1.46 14.24
CA ALA A 78 1.93 0.61 15.22
C ALA A 78 0.88 -0.29 14.57
N LEU A 79 0.07 0.27 13.66
CA LEU A 79 -0.94 -0.48 12.93
C LEU A 79 -0.32 -1.57 12.05
N SER A 80 0.82 -1.27 11.44
CA SER A 80 1.48 -2.20 10.52
C SER A 80 1.98 -3.49 11.19
N GLU A 81 2.02 -3.53 12.53
CA GLU A 81 2.34 -4.77 13.24
C GLU A 81 1.31 -5.87 12.94
N PHE A 82 0.03 -5.49 12.78
CA PHE A 82 -1.00 -6.45 12.41
C PHE A 82 -0.78 -6.99 11.00
N ARG A 83 -0.34 -6.15 10.08
CA ARG A 83 0.00 -6.58 8.73
C ARG A 83 1.20 -7.53 8.74
N ARG A 84 2.23 -7.16 9.49
CA ARG A 84 3.44 -8.00 9.57
C ARG A 84 3.12 -9.37 10.15
N ALA A 85 2.22 -9.43 11.13
CA ALA A 85 1.82 -10.68 11.75
C ALA A 85 0.90 -11.52 10.86
N GLY A 86 -0.04 -10.87 10.15
CA GLY A 86 -1.08 -11.59 9.40
C GLY A 86 -0.84 -11.69 7.90
N ALA A 87 -0.02 -10.81 7.33
CA ALA A 87 0.20 -10.76 5.89
C ALA A 87 1.58 -10.17 5.58
N PRO A 88 2.63 -11.00 5.59
CA PRO A 88 3.96 -10.50 5.27
C PRO A 88 4.01 -9.89 3.87
N LEU A 89 4.73 -8.77 3.78
CA LEU A 89 4.95 -8.11 2.50
C LEU A 89 5.97 -8.87 1.66
N THR A 90 5.67 -8.99 0.38
CA THR A 90 6.69 -9.32 -0.60
C THR A 90 7.39 -8.03 -0.99
N SER A 91 6.60 -6.93 -1.16
CA SER A 91 7.18 -5.63 -1.48
C SER A 91 6.21 -4.51 -1.13
N LEU A 92 6.78 -3.34 -0.86
CA LEU A 92 6.04 -2.08 -0.76
C LEU A 92 6.88 -1.07 -1.54
N THR A 93 6.37 -0.60 -2.65
CA THR A 93 7.12 0.21 -3.61
C THR A 93 6.43 1.53 -3.88
N MET A 94 7.21 2.61 -3.91
CA MET A 94 6.71 3.93 -4.29
C MET A 94 7.15 4.23 -5.71
N VAL A 95 6.19 4.57 -6.56
CA VAL A 95 6.43 4.92 -7.97
C VAL A 95 5.96 6.36 -8.19
N LYS A 96 6.81 7.18 -8.75
CA LYS A 96 6.45 8.58 -9.02
C LYS A 96 5.51 8.66 -10.21
N GLY A 97 4.49 9.50 -10.10
CA GLY A 97 3.61 9.79 -11.19
C GLY A 97 4.25 10.77 -12.16
N LEU A 98 3.54 11.09 -13.22
CA LEU A 98 4.02 12.07 -14.19
C LEU A 98 4.01 13.46 -13.54
N PRO A 99 5.05 14.28 -13.81
CA PRO A 99 5.03 15.65 -13.32
C PRO A 99 3.89 16.44 -13.96
N PRO A 100 3.34 17.44 -13.26
CA PRO A 100 2.29 18.27 -13.85
C PRO A 100 2.78 18.94 -15.12
N ARG A 101 1.88 19.07 -16.09
CA ARG A 101 2.17 19.79 -17.34
C ARG A 101 1.84 21.26 -17.17
N ASP A 102 2.68 22.10 -17.72
CA ASP A 102 2.45 23.54 -17.79
C ASP A 102 1.50 23.89 -18.93
#